data_d779b59640facfcda088c11236ea201d
#
_entry.id   d779b59640facfcda088c11236ea201d
#
_cell.length_a   1.000
_cell.length_b   1.000
_cell.length_c   1.000
_cell.angle_alpha   90.00
_cell.angle_beta   90.00
_cell.angle_gamma   90.00
#
_symmetry.space_group_name_H-M   'P 1'
#
loop_
_entity.id
_entity.type
_entity.pdbx_description
1 polymer ?
#
loop_
_entity_poly.entity_id
_entity_poly.type
_entity_poly.pdbx_seq_one_letter_code
_entity_poly.pdbx_strand_id
1 'polypeptide(L)'
;MKYAVKYAVLFMVMTMFFSTVHVAASRKDSSTNDEFRKVWTEHFIWSQSYIVSEMEELDGRDAVLKRLLKNQEDIGVSLSPYLGEKGTEQVTALLKDHILLAGRLMKSAKNGEKDTMAQERNKWYENAKELAAVLNKANPNWKEKTLENMLYIHLEHIENQISARIIRDWEAEITTSDESLIHMHKLADYLAEKN
;
A
#
# COMPACT_ATOMS: atom_id res chain seq x y z
N MET A 1 -8.05 54.44 -29.48
CA MET A 1 -8.92 53.22 -29.32
C MET A 1 -8.36 51.93 -29.96
N LYS A 2 -7.56 51.98 -31.06
CA LYS A 2 -7.03 50.74 -31.72
C LYS A 2 -5.96 50.00 -30.94
N TYR A 3 -5.23 50.63 -30.01
CA TYR A 3 -4.16 49.99 -29.24
C TYR A 3 -4.66 49.32 -27.94
N ALA A 4 -5.74 49.83 -27.35
CA ALA A 4 -6.32 49.25 -26.13
C ALA A 4 -6.91 47.82 -26.36
N VAL A 5 -7.46 47.59 -27.56
CA VAL A 5 -8.05 46.30 -27.94
C VAL A 5 -6.95 45.24 -28.16
N LYS A 6 -5.79 45.60 -28.71
CA LYS A 6 -4.65 44.67 -28.92
C LYS A 6 -4.05 44.19 -27.62
N TYR A 7 -3.94 45.02 -26.61
CA TYR A 7 -3.38 44.60 -25.31
C TYR A 7 -4.37 43.79 -24.48
N ALA A 8 -5.69 44.08 -24.62
CA ALA A 8 -6.69 43.26 -23.94
C ALA A 8 -6.75 41.81 -24.48
N VAL A 9 -6.59 41.63 -25.79
CA VAL A 9 -6.58 40.31 -26.42
C VAL A 9 -5.27 39.55 -26.05
N LEU A 10 -4.13 40.24 -26.00
CA LEU A 10 -2.85 39.64 -25.61
C LEU A 10 -2.85 39.23 -24.13
N PHE A 11 -3.46 40.03 -23.25
CA PHE A 11 -3.57 39.70 -21.83
C PHE A 11 -4.52 38.53 -21.57
N MET A 12 -5.63 38.46 -22.35
CA MET A 12 -6.61 37.37 -22.25
C MET A 12 -6.05 36.02 -22.75
N VAL A 13 -5.21 36.02 -23.80
CA VAL A 13 -4.54 34.81 -24.28
C VAL A 13 -3.46 34.33 -23.28
N MET A 14 -2.74 35.26 -22.62
CA MET A 14 -1.71 34.92 -21.64
C MET A 14 -2.31 34.34 -20.35
N THR A 15 -3.49 34.78 -19.92
CA THR A 15 -4.19 34.23 -18.75
C THR A 15 -4.80 32.86 -19.03
N MET A 16 -5.23 32.56 -20.27
CA MET A 16 -5.72 31.21 -20.63
C MET A 16 -4.61 30.17 -20.66
N PHE A 17 -3.37 30.53 -21.06
CA PHE A 17 -2.24 29.57 -21.04
C PHE A 17 -1.81 29.20 -19.61
N PHE A 18 -1.86 30.13 -18.66
CA PHE A 18 -1.53 29.82 -17.26
C PHE A 18 -2.56 28.91 -16.58
N SER A 19 -3.85 29.06 -16.94
CA SER A 19 -4.94 28.25 -16.36
C SER A 19 -4.89 26.79 -16.83
N THR A 20 -4.45 26.52 -18.06
CA THR A 20 -4.38 25.14 -18.59
C THR A 20 -3.24 24.32 -17.99
N VAL A 21 -2.11 24.93 -17.67
CA VAL A 21 -0.98 24.23 -17.04
C VAL A 21 -1.31 23.82 -15.61
N HIS A 22 -1.95 24.68 -14.82
CA HIS A 22 -2.36 24.36 -13.44
C HIS A 22 -3.44 23.25 -13.38
N VAL A 23 -4.40 23.27 -14.29
CA VAL A 23 -5.47 22.25 -14.34
C VAL A 23 -4.93 20.89 -14.77
N ALA A 24 -3.94 20.84 -15.69
CA ALA A 24 -3.34 19.58 -16.12
C ALA A 24 -2.46 18.95 -15.01
N ALA A 25 -1.65 19.75 -14.29
CA ALA A 25 -0.85 19.29 -13.16
C ALA A 25 -1.77 18.79 -12.02
N SER A 26 -2.78 19.55 -11.63
CA SER A 26 -3.74 19.15 -10.59
C SER A 26 -4.51 17.87 -10.93
N ARG A 27 -4.85 17.63 -12.21
CA ARG A 27 -5.50 16.39 -12.65
C ARG A 27 -4.58 15.18 -12.60
N LYS A 28 -3.30 15.36 -12.92
CA LYS A 28 -2.32 14.26 -12.85
C LYS A 28 -2.09 13.82 -11.41
N ASP A 29 -1.91 14.76 -10.49
CA ASP A 29 -1.68 14.47 -9.07
C ASP A 29 -2.90 13.77 -8.43
N SER A 30 -4.14 14.21 -8.74
CA SER A 30 -5.33 13.54 -8.22
C SER A 30 -5.49 12.12 -8.77
N SER A 31 -5.18 11.87 -10.05
CA SER A 31 -5.32 10.55 -10.66
C SER A 31 -4.33 9.53 -10.08
N THR A 32 -3.10 9.96 -9.76
CA THR A 32 -2.08 9.09 -9.13
C THR A 32 -2.46 8.74 -7.69
N ASN A 33 -2.95 9.71 -6.93
CA ASN A 33 -3.42 9.47 -5.56
C ASN A 33 -4.61 8.50 -5.56
N ASP A 34 -5.58 8.70 -6.46
CA ASP A 34 -6.75 7.81 -6.60
C ASP A 34 -6.32 6.38 -6.97
N GLU A 35 -5.34 6.22 -7.86
CA GLU A 35 -4.80 4.90 -8.23
C GLU A 35 -4.11 4.22 -7.05
N PHE A 36 -3.21 4.92 -6.33
CA PHE A 36 -2.55 4.35 -5.14
C PHE A 36 -3.57 4.03 -4.06
N ARG A 37 -4.49 4.92 -3.73
CA ARG A 37 -5.57 4.65 -2.77
C ARG A 37 -6.39 3.43 -3.17
N LYS A 38 -6.70 3.25 -4.46
CA LYS A 38 -7.42 2.08 -4.96
C LYS A 38 -6.66 0.79 -4.67
N VAL A 39 -5.41 0.67 -5.13
CA VAL A 39 -4.66 -0.60 -5.00
C VAL A 39 -4.34 -0.94 -3.54
N TRP A 40 -4.10 0.07 -2.68
CA TRP A 40 -3.86 -0.12 -1.25
C TRP A 40 -5.17 -0.40 -0.46
N THR A 41 -6.30 0.15 -0.88
CA THR A 41 -7.63 -0.25 -0.35
C THR A 41 -7.96 -1.69 -0.74
N GLU A 42 -7.70 -2.08 -1.99
CA GLU A 42 -7.85 -3.47 -2.43
C GLU A 42 -6.92 -4.42 -1.65
N HIS A 43 -5.68 -3.99 -1.36
CA HIS A 43 -4.76 -4.73 -0.50
C HIS A 43 -5.37 -4.96 0.89
N PHE A 44 -5.88 -3.92 1.54
CA PHE A 44 -6.57 -4.04 2.82
C PHE A 44 -7.76 -5.02 2.74
N ILE A 45 -8.66 -4.85 1.77
CA ILE A 45 -9.87 -5.71 1.63
C ILE A 45 -9.47 -7.18 1.48
N TRP A 46 -8.51 -7.49 0.60
CA TRP A 46 -8.09 -8.87 0.36
C TRP A 46 -7.26 -9.44 1.50
N SER A 47 -6.50 -8.60 2.23
CA SER A 47 -5.81 -9.02 3.45
C SER A 47 -6.79 -9.38 4.56
N GLN A 48 -7.84 -8.57 4.79
CA GLN A 48 -8.90 -8.91 5.74
C GLN A 48 -9.60 -10.22 5.37
N SER A 49 -9.95 -10.36 4.08
CA SER A 49 -10.56 -11.60 3.58
C SER A 49 -9.65 -12.81 3.78
N TYR A 50 -8.32 -12.65 3.60
CA TYR A 50 -7.36 -13.73 3.79
C TYR A 50 -7.17 -14.08 5.26
N ILE A 51 -7.06 -13.09 6.17
CA ILE A 51 -6.99 -13.34 7.61
C ILE A 51 -8.20 -14.17 8.06
N VAL A 52 -9.41 -13.76 7.69
CA VAL A 52 -10.63 -14.49 8.07
C VAL A 52 -10.61 -15.91 7.49
N SER A 53 -10.33 -16.06 6.20
CA SER A 53 -10.41 -17.36 5.56
C SER A 53 -9.30 -18.33 6.01
N GLU A 54 -8.10 -17.83 6.34
CA GLU A 54 -7.00 -18.65 6.86
C GLU A 54 -7.25 -19.06 8.31
N MET A 55 -7.68 -18.12 9.15
CA MET A 55 -7.90 -18.39 10.57
C MET A 55 -9.11 -19.31 10.82
N GLU A 56 -10.17 -19.21 10.00
CA GLU A 56 -11.38 -20.05 10.10
C GLU A 56 -11.35 -21.27 9.15
N GLU A 57 -10.26 -21.50 8.42
CA GLU A 57 -10.08 -22.65 7.48
C GLU A 57 -11.20 -22.76 6.44
N LEU A 58 -11.61 -21.62 5.86
CA LEU A 58 -12.70 -21.60 4.89
C LEU A 58 -12.28 -22.25 3.55
N ASP A 59 -13.20 -22.94 2.91
CA ASP A 59 -12.96 -23.63 1.63
C ASP A 59 -12.46 -22.69 0.52
N GLY A 60 -12.85 -21.41 0.55
CA GLY A 60 -12.44 -20.39 -0.40
C GLY A 60 -11.02 -19.79 -0.19
N ARG A 61 -10.32 -20.19 0.86
CA ARG A 61 -9.03 -19.62 1.29
C ARG A 61 -8.00 -19.48 0.17
N ASP A 62 -7.80 -20.53 -0.61
CA ASP A 62 -6.80 -20.54 -1.69
C ASP A 62 -7.14 -19.57 -2.83
N ALA A 63 -8.44 -19.40 -3.11
CA ALA A 63 -8.90 -18.41 -4.10
C ALA A 63 -8.68 -16.97 -3.60
N VAL A 64 -8.93 -16.72 -2.31
CA VAL A 64 -8.67 -15.44 -1.66
C VAL A 64 -7.17 -15.11 -1.67
N LEU A 65 -6.31 -16.06 -1.28
CA LEU A 65 -4.85 -15.90 -1.34
C LEU A 65 -4.39 -15.60 -2.76
N LYS A 66 -4.88 -16.33 -3.76
CA LYS A 66 -4.55 -16.07 -5.17
C LYS A 66 -4.92 -14.64 -5.60
N ARG A 67 -6.09 -14.15 -5.17
CA ARG A 67 -6.51 -12.76 -5.47
C ARG A 67 -5.66 -11.73 -4.75
N LEU A 68 -5.27 -11.99 -3.49
CA LEU A 68 -4.37 -11.12 -2.74
C LEU A 68 -2.98 -11.07 -3.38
N LEU A 69 -2.43 -12.20 -3.83
CA LEU A 69 -1.16 -12.25 -4.56
C LEU A 69 -1.24 -11.50 -5.90
N LYS A 70 -2.39 -11.52 -6.59
CA LYS A 70 -2.61 -10.69 -7.78
C LYS A 70 -2.64 -9.19 -7.46
N ASN A 71 -3.18 -8.79 -6.31
CA ASN A 71 -3.12 -7.39 -5.88
C ASN A 71 -1.66 -6.91 -5.67
N GLN A 72 -0.73 -7.79 -5.27
CA GLN A 72 0.70 -7.42 -5.17
C GLN A 72 1.29 -7.08 -6.55
N GLU A 73 0.83 -7.73 -7.62
CA GLU A 73 1.18 -7.36 -8.99
C GLU A 73 0.57 -6.01 -9.36
N ASP A 74 -0.69 -5.76 -8.99
CA ASP A 74 -1.38 -4.51 -9.25
C ASP A 74 -0.66 -3.32 -8.55
N ILE A 75 -0.20 -3.52 -7.31
CA ILE A 75 0.64 -2.54 -6.57
C ILE A 75 1.98 -2.32 -7.31
N GLY A 76 2.67 -3.40 -7.70
CA GLY A 76 3.92 -3.29 -8.46
C GLY A 76 3.75 -2.49 -9.74
N VAL A 77 2.67 -2.73 -10.49
CA VAL A 77 2.35 -2.00 -11.72
C VAL A 77 2.09 -0.52 -11.43
N SER A 78 1.37 -0.17 -10.37
CA SER A 78 1.11 1.24 -9.99
C SER A 78 2.39 2.00 -9.64
N LEU A 79 3.40 1.30 -9.14
CA LEU A 79 4.72 1.85 -8.78
C LEU A 79 5.71 1.85 -9.95
N SER A 80 5.40 1.15 -11.07
CA SER A 80 6.34 0.96 -12.18
C SER A 80 6.92 2.24 -12.80
N PRO A 81 6.20 3.40 -12.85
CA PRO A 81 6.76 4.65 -13.34
C PRO A 81 7.99 5.13 -12.56
N TYR A 82 8.14 4.72 -11.29
CA TYR A 82 9.24 5.10 -10.40
C TYR A 82 10.31 4.03 -10.30
N LEU A 83 9.91 2.76 -10.45
CA LEU A 83 10.78 1.59 -10.23
C LEU A 83 11.52 1.13 -11.49
N GLY A 84 10.95 1.39 -12.68
CA GLY A 84 11.35 0.74 -13.91
C GLY A 84 11.10 -0.77 -13.87
N GLU A 85 11.39 -1.48 -14.95
CA GLU A 85 11.06 -2.91 -15.10
C GLU A 85 11.64 -3.79 -13.98
N LYS A 86 12.96 -3.74 -13.79
CA LYS A 86 13.63 -4.57 -12.76
C LYS A 86 13.20 -4.25 -11.34
N GLY A 87 12.99 -2.97 -11.03
CA GLY A 87 12.51 -2.55 -9.72
C GLY A 87 11.08 -3.01 -9.47
N THR A 88 10.22 -2.97 -10.49
CA THR A 88 8.85 -3.47 -10.44
C THR A 88 8.82 -4.97 -10.15
N GLU A 89 9.64 -5.76 -10.84
CA GLU A 89 9.77 -7.20 -10.57
C GLU A 89 10.21 -7.48 -9.14
N GLN A 90 11.25 -6.76 -8.66
CA GLN A 90 11.79 -6.93 -7.30
C GLN A 90 10.75 -6.57 -6.24
N VAL A 91 10.09 -5.41 -6.35
CA VAL A 91 9.07 -4.98 -5.39
C VAL A 91 7.87 -5.94 -5.40
N THR A 92 7.43 -6.38 -6.57
CA THR A 92 6.33 -7.35 -6.69
C THR A 92 6.68 -8.67 -6.02
N ALA A 93 7.92 -9.16 -6.19
CA ALA A 93 8.38 -10.38 -5.53
C ALA A 93 8.39 -10.22 -4.00
N LEU A 94 8.95 -9.12 -3.48
CA LEU A 94 8.96 -8.81 -2.05
C LEU A 94 7.56 -8.71 -1.46
N LEU A 95 6.62 -8.06 -2.17
CA LEU A 95 5.24 -7.95 -1.75
C LEU A 95 4.53 -9.32 -1.70
N LYS A 96 4.79 -10.20 -2.67
CA LYS A 96 4.25 -11.56 -2.66
C LYS A 96 4.82 -12.38 -1.49
N ASP A 97 6.13 -12.29 -1.27
CA ASP A 97 6.78 -12.95 -0.14
C ASP A 97 6.24 -12.44 1.20
N HIS A 98 5.94 -11.14 1.28
CA HIS A 98 5.29 -10.51 2.42
C HIS A 98 3.98 -11.20 2.80
N ILE A 99 3.11 -11.45 1.81
CA ILE A 99 1.83 -12.15 2.01
C ILE A 99 2.05 -13.60 2.46
N LEU A 100 3.00 -14.30 1.85
CA LEU A 100 3.29 -15.69 2.20
C LEU A 100 3.90 -15.83 3.61
N LEU A 101 4.71 -14.84 4.04
CA LEU A 101 5.24 -14.77 5.40
C LEU A 101 4.12 -14.54 6.41
N ALA A 102 3.20 -13.62 6.15
CA ALA A 102 2.01 -13.40 6.96
C ALA A 102 1.16 -14.68 7.10
N GLY A 103 0.96 -15.42 6.01
CA GLY A 103 0.24 -16.70 6.04
C GLY A 103 0.90 -17.74 6.94
N ARG A 104 2.25 -17.85 6.90
CA ARG A 104 2.98 -18.76 7.80
C ARG A 104 2.92 -18.32 9.25
N LEU A 105 2.97 -17.00 9.50
CA LEU A 105 2.79 -16.43 10.84
C LEU A 105 1.41 -16.77 11.41
N MET A 106 0.34 -16.53 10.63
CA MET A 106 -1.03 -16.86 11.01
C MET A 106 -1.19 -18.34 11.37
N LYS A 107 -0.66 -19.22 10.54
CA LYS A 107 -0.72 -20.68 10.78
C LYS A 107 0.00 -21.07 12.06
N SER A 108 1.21 -20.57 12.29
CA SER A 108 1.98 -20.88 13.51
C SER A 108 1.32 -20.29 14.77
N ALA A 109 0.75 -19.08 14.67
CA ALA A 109 0.00 -18.46 15.77
C ALA A 109 -1.26 -19.26 16.13
N LYS A 110 -2.02 -19.69 15.13
CA LYS A 110 -3.22 -20.53 15.32
C LYS A 110 -2.88 -21.88 15.97
N ASN A 111 -1.76 -22.49 15.60
CA ASN A 111 -1.32 -23.78 16.15
C ASN A 111 -0.63 -23.64 17.52
N GLY A 112 -0.37 -22.42 18.01
CA GLY A 112 0.38 -22.20 19.26
C GLY A 112 1.87 -22.49 19.15
N GLU A 113 2.45 -22.52 17.95
CA GLU A 113 3.84 -22.84 17.64
C GLU A 113 4.74 -21.61 17.87
N LYS A 114 4.99 -21.26 19.14
CA LYS A 114 5.64 -20.01 19.54
C LYS A 114 6.99 -19.74 18.89
N ASP A 115 7.86 -20.77 18.78
CA ASP A 115 9.19 -20.60 18.20
C ASP A 115 9.12 -20.38 16.68
N THR A 116 8.25 -21.12 15.98
CA THR A 116 8.00 -20.93 14.55
C THR A 116 7.39 -19.56 14.28
N MET A 117 6.42 -19.15 15.11
CA MET A 117 5.79 -17.83 15.03
C MET A 117 6.82 -16.71 15.17
N ALA A 118 7.74 -16.80 16.15
CA ALA A 118 8.79 -15.81 16.33
C ALA A 118 9.76 -15.75 15.14
N GLN A 119 10.10 -16.89 14.55
CA GLN A 119 10.97 -16.96 13.37
C GLN A 119 10.28 -16.34 12.13
N GLU A 120 9.01 -16.69 11.86
CA GLU A 120 8.27 -16.13 10.72
C GLU A 120 8.01 -14.62 10.91
N ARG A 121 7.73 -14.18 12.14
CA ARG A 121 7.65 -12.75 12.49
C ARG A 121 8.94 -12.01 12.14
N ASN A 122 10.10 -12.50 12.56
CA ASN A 122 11.37 -11.85 12.27
C ASN A 122 11.62 -11.74 10.75
N LYS A 123 11.36 -12.82 9.99
CA LYS A 123 11.48 -12.78 8.52
C LYS A 123 10.52 -11.74 7.90
N TRP A 124 9.32 -11.60 8.44
CA TRP A 124 8.31 -10.69 7.94
C TRP A 124 8.71 -9.23 8.15
N TYR A 125 9.27 -8.90 9.31
CA TYR A 125 9.80 -7.57 9.60
C TYR A 125 11.05 -7.25 8.75
N GLU A 126 11.95 -8.20 8.54
CA GLU A 126 13.10 -8.02 7.63
C GLU A 126 12.64 -7.81 6.18
N ASN A 127 11.63 -8.53 5.71
CA ASN A 127 11.04 -8.31 4.39
C ASN A 127 10.45 -6.88 4.26
N ALA A 128 9.75 -6.39 5.27
CA ALA A 128 9.22 -5.02 5.28
C ALA A 128 10.34 -3.96 5.24
N LYS A 129 11.43 -4.19 5.94
CA LYS A 129 12.62 -3.33 5.92
C LYS A 129 13.30 -3.34 4.54
N GLU A 130 13.45 -4.50 3.92
CA GLU A 130 13.99 -4.61 2.56
C GLU A 130 13.10 -3.89 1.55
N LEU A 131 11.78 -4.02 1.66
CA LEU A 131 10.82 -3.30 0.83
C LEU A 131 10.98 -1.78 0.95
N ALA A 132 11.14 -1.25 2.18
CA ALA A 132 11.40 0.17 2.41
C ALA A 132 12.70 0.64 1.73
N ALA A 133 13.77 -0.14 1.84
CA ALA A 133 15.06 0.18 1.23
C ALA A 133 14.99 0.19 -0.31
N VAL A 134 14.31 -0.80 -0.91
CA VAL A 134 14.13 -0.87 -2.38
C VAL A 134 13.30 0.29 -2.90
N LEU A 135 12.22 0.65 -2.21
CA LEU A 135 11.38 1.81 -2.57
C LEU A 135 12.16 3.13 -2.46
N ASN A 136 12.90 3.35 -1.37
CA ASN A 136 13.75 4.54 -1.21
C ASN A 136 14.84 4.64 -2.30
N LYS A 137 15.45 3.52 -2.67
CA LYS A 137 16.45 3.48 -3.73
C LYS A 137 15.88 3.90 -5.08
N ALA A 138 14.64 3.52 -5.36
CA ALA A 138 13.94 3.88 -6.59
C ALA A 138 13.51 5.36 -6.62
N ASN A 139 13.02 5.87 -5.50
CA ASN A 139 12.66 7.27 -5.34
C ASN A 139 13.17 7.81 -3.98
N PRO A 140 14.25 8.58 -3.95
CA PRO A 140 14.83 9.11 -2.70
C PRO A 140 13.91 10.08 -1.92
N ASN A 141 12.80 10.53 -2.51
CA ASN A 141 11.78 11.30 -1.79
C ASN A 141 10.97 10.41 -0.83
N TRP A 142 10.86 9.14 -1.12
CA TRP A 142 10.29 8.12 -0.23
C TRP A 142 11.32 7.73 0.82
N LYS A 143 11.34 8.44 1.95
CA LYS A 143 12.37 8.24 2.97
C LYS A 143 12.30 6.85 3.58
N GLU A 144 13.41 6.10 3.52
CA GLU A 144 13.50 4.70 3.96
C GLU A 144 12.98 4.52 5.39
N LYS A 145 13.43 5.36 6.32
CA LYS A 145 12.99 5.26 7.73
C LYS A 145 11.50 5.55 7.93
N THR A 146 10.93 6.41 7.10
CA THR A 146 9.48 6.68 7.13
C THR A 146 8.70 5.49 6.59
N LEU A 147 9.12 4.93 5.46
CA LEU A 147 8.50 3.73 4.88
C LEU A 147 8.61 2.52 5.82
N GLU A 148 9.81 2.26 6.37
CA GLU A 148 10.03 1.20 7.34
C GLU A 148 9.06 1.31 8.52
N ASN A 149 8.93 2.52 9.10
CA ASN A 149 8.01 2.75 10.20
C ASN A 149 6.55 2.55 9.79
N MET A 150 6.13 3.02 8.61
CA MET A 150 4.77 2.82 8.12
C MET A 150 4.47 1.34 7.87
N LEU A 151 5.41 0.61 7.29
CA LEU A 151 5.27 -0.83 7.09
C LEU A 151 5.20 -1.57 8.43
N TYR A 152 6.03 -1.23 9.41
CA TYR A 152 5.99 -1.85 10.74
C TYR A 152 4.66 -1.62 11.47
N ILE A 153 4.11 -0.41 11.40
CA ILE A 153 2.76 -0.12 11.93
C ILE A 153 1.70 -1.00 11.23
N HIS A 154 1.81 -1.19 9.91
CA HIS A 154 0.94 -2.12 9.20
C HIS A 154 1.06 -3.54 9.75
N LEU A 155 2.28 -4.05 9.98
CA LEU A 155 2.49 -5.38 10.55
C LEU A 155 1.87 -5.50 11.95
N GLU A 156 2.04 -4.49 12.80
CA GLU A 156 1.45 -4.45 14.14
C GLU A 156 -0.08 -4.53 14.10
N HIS A 157 -0.73 -3.83 13.16
CA HIS A 157 -2.18 -3.93 12.98
C HIS A 157 -2.60 -5.37 12.61
N ILE A 158 -1.88 -6.04 11.70
CA ILE A 158 -2.18 -7.42 11.33
C ILE A 158 -1.95 -8.37 12.51
N GLU A 159 -0.86 -8.23 13.27
CA GLU A 159 -0.59 -9.04 14.47
C GLU A 159 -1.69 -8.86 15.53
N ASN A 160 -2.15 -7.62 15.74
CA ASN A 160 -3.23 -7.34 16.69
C ASN A 160 -4.56 -7.96 16.24
N GLN A 161 -4.89 -7.90 14.94
CA GLN A 161 -6.08 -8.56 14.39
C GLN A 161 -6.02 -10.08 14.55
N ILE A 162 -4.88 -10.71 14.23
CA ILE A 162 -4.68 -12.15 14.44
C ILE A 162 -4.86 -12.51 15.91
N SER A 163 -4.26 -11.73 16.81
CA SER A 163 -4.35 -11.96 18.25
C SER A 163 -5.77 -11.83 18.78
N ALA A 164 -6.48 -10.76 18.40
CA ALA A 164 -7.88 -10.54 18.76
C ALA A 164 -8.77 -11.69 18.26
N ARG A 165 -8.57 -12.16 17.03
CA ARG A 165 -9.31 -13.27 16.45
C ARG A 165 -9.07 -14.59 17.19
N ILE A 166 -7.84 -14.90 17.59
CA ILE A 166 -7.50 -16.10 18.37
C ILE A 166 -8.27 -16.14 19.69
N ILE A 167 -8.37 -15.01 20.38
CA ILE A 167 -9.08 -14.93 21.65
C ILE A 167 -10.58 -14.59 21.50
N ARG A 168 -11.04 -14.42 20.25
CA ARG A 168 -12.43 -14.08 19.87
C ARG A 168 -12.91 -12.72 20.42
N ASP A 169 -12.00 -11.77 20.52
CA ASP A 169 -12.34 -10.37 20.81
C ASP A 169 -12.68 -9.64 19.49
N TRP A 170 -13.95 -9.77 19.08
CA TRP A 170 -14.42 -9.23 17.81
C TRP A 170 -14.44 -7.70 17.77
N GLU A 171 -14.62 -7.04 18.91
CA GLU A 171 -14.61 -5.58 18.99
C GLU A 171 -13.18 -5.04 18.79
N ALA A 172 -12.19 -5.65 19.42
CA ALA A 172 -10.79 -5.31 19.23
C ALA A 172 -10.34 -5.58 17.78
N GLU A 173 -10.77 -6.67 17.17
CA GLU A 173 -10.48 -7.00 15.77
C GLU A 173 -11.05 -5.94 14.82
N ILE A 174 -12.31 -5.54 14.97
CA ILE A 174 -12.97 -4.54 14.14
C ILE A 174 -12.28 -3.18 14.32
N THR A 175 -12.01 -2.76 15.57
CA THR A 175 -11.31 -1.51 15.86
C THR A 175 -9.94 -1.45 15.17
N THR A 176 -9.15 -2.50 15.30
CA THR A 176 -7.81 -2.58 14.66
C THR A 176 -7.93 -2.62 13.14
N SER A 177 -8.98 -3.24 12.60
CA SER A 177 -9.27 -3.26 11.15
C SER A 177 -9.54 -1.84 10.62
N ASP A 178 -10.35 -1.05 11.30
CA ASP A 178 -10.61 0.35 10.94
C ASP A 178 -9.34 1.19 10.97
N GLU A 179 -8.51 1.03 12.02
CA GLU A 179 -7.20 1.70 12.13
C GLU A 179 -6.26 1.29 10.99
N SER A 180 -6.25 0.01 10.63
CA SER A 180 -5.45 -0.53 9.52
C SER A 180 -5.86 0.09 8.18
N LEU A 181 -7.15 0.24 7.89
CA LEU A 181 -7.63 0.90 6.67
C LEU A 181 -7.17 2.35 6.59
N ILE A 182 -7.33 3.09 7.70
CA ILE A 182 -6.86 4.48 7.79
C ILE A 182 -5.35 4.56 7.56
N HIS A 183 -4.60 3.61 8.09
CA HIS A 183 -3.15 3.55 7.93
C HIS A 183 -2.75 3.23 6.49
N MET A 184 -3.44 2.31 5.80
CA MET A 184 -3.21 2.02 4.38
C MET A 184 -3.44 3.26 3.50
N HIS A 185 -4.44 4.07 3.79
CA HIS A 185 -4.64 5.33 3.09
C HIS A 185 -3.48 6.33 3.32
N LYS A 186 -2.96 6.41 4.56
CA LYS A 186 -1.77 7.26 4.84
C LYS A 186 -0.54 6.79 4.06
N LEU A 187 -0.33 5.48 3.92
CA LEU A 187 0.76 4.93 3.12
C LEU A 187 0.58 5.26 1.63
N ALA A 188 -0.63 5.09 1.09
CA ALA A 188 -0.97 5.44 -0.28
C ALA A 188 -0.72 6.93 -0.55
N ASP A 189 -1.20 7.81 0.34
CA ASP A 189 -1.01 9.26 0.24
C ASP A 189 0.48 9.64 0.30
N TYR A 190 1.25 9.05 1.22
CA TYR A 190 2.68 9.29 1.32
C TYR A 190 3.42 8.94 0.03
N LEU A 191 3.10 7.80 -0.58
CA LEU A 191 3.68 7.38 -1.84
C LEU A 191 3.27 8.31 -3.00
N ALA A 192 2.02 8.79 -3.02
CA ALA A 192 1.52 9.69 -4.03
C ALA A 192 2.13 11.11 -3.92
N GLU A 193 2.25 11.66 -2.70
CA GLU A 193 2.75 13.03 -2.46
C GLU A 193 4.26 13.17 -2.67
N LYS A 194 5.01 12.09 -2.57
CA LYS A 194 6.48 12.09 -2.66
C LYS A 194 7.00 11.57 -4.00
N ASN A 195 6.11 11.42 -4.99
CA ASN A 195 6.50 10.98 -6.33
C ASN A 195 7.01 12.12 -7.24
#